data_74ca6cdaac8a40150010dde686abdbe0
#
_entry.id   74ca6cdaac8a40150010dde686abdbe0
#
_cell.length_a   1.000
_cell.length_b   1.000
_cell.length_c   1.000
_cell.angle_alpha   90.00
_cell.angle_beta   90.00
_cell.angle_gamma   90.00
#
_symmetry.space_group_name_H-M   'P 1'
#
loop_
_entity.id
_entity.type
_entity.pdbx_description
1 polymer ?
#
loop_
_entity_poly.entity_id
_entity_poly.type
_entity_poly.pdbx_seq_one_letter_code
_entity_poly.pdbx_strand_id
1 'polypeptide(L)'
;MIKTLALGAAIATLTVASAQSQDDDLKPTIVLVHGAFAESSSWDAVIARLTKDGYVAIAAANPLRSVASDAASVAAVVRAIHGPVVLVGHSYGGPVITEAANGNPNVKALVYVAGFMPDTGESSLTLSGKFPGSTLASALAPVTLPDGTQDLYIQPSKFHLQFAADVSDDKAALMASAQRPVAQAALVEPSGAASWKLLPSYMIYGSADRNIPPAVMQFMAERAHAAKTVVVDGASHALMVSHSGEVAALIEEAASAR
;
A
#
# COMPACT_ATOMS: atom_id res chain seq x y z
N MET A 1 -37.81 -76.40 1.53
CA MET A 1 -36.49 -75.89 1.26
C MET A 1 -36.63 -74.45 0.88
N ILE A 2 -36.34 -73.51 1.78
CA ILE A 2 -36.48 -72.13 1.61
C ILE A 2 -35.06 -71.60 1.46
N LYS A 3 -34.69 -70.98 0.26
CA LYS A 3 -33.40 -70.35 0.01
C LYS A 3 -33.49 -68.85 0.34
N THR A 4 -32.78 -68.45 1.38
CA THR A 4 -32.65 -67.08 1.80
C THR A 4 -31.59 -66.39 0.91
N LEU A 5 -31.98 -65.37 0.17
CA LEU A 5 -31.04 -64.48 -0.54
C LEU A 5 -30.59 -63.36 0.42
N ALA A 6 -29.29 -63.25 0.65
CA ALA A 6 -28.70 -62.14 1.38
C ALA A 6 -28.35 -61.03 0.39
N LEU A 7 -28.94 -59.85 0.56
CA LEU A 7 -28.66 -58.62 -0.22
C LEU A 7 -27.58 -57.85 0.49
N GLY A 8 -26.35 -57.84 -0.05
CA GLY A 8 -25.26 -57.04 0.45
C GLY A 8 -25.38 -55.60 -0.03
N ALA A 9 -25.56 -54.66 0.89
CA ALA A 9 -25.50 -53.23 0.59
C ALA A 9 -24.02 -52.76 0.60
N ALA A 10 -23.52 -52.37 -0.54
CA ALA A 10 -22.20 -51.69 -0.66
C ALA A 10 -22.40 -50.21 -0.33
N ILE A 11 -21.83 -49.76 0.80
CA ILE A 11 -21.76 -48.36 1.17
C ILE A 11 -20.56 -47.75 0.42
N ALA A 12 -20.84 -46.93 -0.60
CA ALA A 12 -19.81 -46.10 -1.27
C ALA A 12 -19.54 -44.87 -0.40
N THR A 13 -18.40 -44.84 0.28
CA THR A 13 -17.90 -43.65 0.95
C THR A 13 -17.37 -42.68 -0.12
N LEU A 14 -18.11 -41.60 -0.41
CA LEU A 14 -17.59 -40.44 -1.15
C LEU A 14 -16.61 -39.70 -0.24
N THR A 15 -15.34 -39.82 -0.54
CA THR A 15 -14.32 -38.91 -0.02
C THR A 15 -14.48 -37.54 -0.72
N VAL A 16 -15.04 -36.59 0.02
CA VAL A 16 -15.00 -35.18 -0.37
C VAL A 16 -13.53 -34.70 -0.18
N ALA A 17 -12.74 -34.80 -1.21
CA ALA A 17 -11.43 -34.17 -1.23
C ALA A 17 -11.65 -32.64 -1.14
N SER A 18 -11.19 -32.03 -0.07
CA SER A 18 -11.29 -30.61 0.18
C SER A 18 -10.58 -29.85 -0.94
N ALA A 19 -11.32 -28.98 -1.63
CA ALA A 19 -10.82 -28.05 -2.64
C ALA A 19 -9.94 -26.91 -2.06
N GLN A 20 -9.49 -27.05 -0.83
CA GLN A 20 -8.75 -26.05 -0.06
C GLN A 20 -7.25 -26.01 -0.37
N SER A 21 -6.70 -27.00 -1.08
CA SER A 21 -5.25 -27.13 -1.26
C SER A 21 -4.67 -26.49 -2.54
N GLN A 22 -5.48 -25.87 -3.40
CA GLN A 22 -5.00 -25.26 -4.64
C GLN A 22 -4.73 -23.75 -4.53
N ASP A 23 -5.30 -23.06 -3.55
CA ASP A 23 -5.10 -21.60 -3.38
C ASP A 23 -3.80 -21.26 -2.64
N ASP A 24 -3.23 -22.18 -1.86
CA ASP A 24 -2.01 -21.94 -1.07
C ASP A 24 -0.72 -21.95 -1.92
N ASP A 25 -0.75 -22.45 -3.15
CA ASP A 25 0.39 -22.49 -4.07
C ASP A 25 0.41 -21.31 -5.07
N LEU A 26 -0.62 -20.46 -5.09
CA LEU A 26 -0.68 -19.32 -5.99
C LEU A 26 0.15 -18.15 -5.44
N LYS A 27 1.06 -17.62 -6.27
CA LYS A 27 1.72 -16.35 -5.94
C LYS A 27 0.67 -15.27 -5.72
N PRO A 28 0.78 -14.47 -4.64
CA PRO A 28 -0.14 -13.37 -4.42
C PRO A 28 -0.13 -12.35 -5.57
N THR A 29 -1.28 -11.79 -5.88
CA THR A 29 -1.37 -10.57 -6.70
C THR A 29 -0.94 -9.38 -5.85
N ILE A 30 -0.07 -8.54 -6.38
CA ILE A 30 0.43 -7.34 -5.72
C ILE A 30 -0.41 -6.14 -6.17
N VAL A 31 -1.10 -5.49 -5.25
CA VAL A 31 -1.89 -4.28 -5.53
C VAL A 31 -1.15 -3.08 -4.93
N LEU A 32 -0.69 -2.19 -5.82
CA LEU A 32 0.14 -1.03 -5.51
C LEU A 32 -0.72 0.24 -5.50
N VAL A 33 -0.69 0.99 -4.39
CA VAL A 33 -1.51 2.18 -4.19
C VAL A 33 -0.60 3.38 -3.98
N HIS A 34 -0.62 4.32 -4.93
CA HIS A 34 0.18 5.54 -4.86
C HIS A 34 -0.35 6.53 -3.80
N GLY A 35 0.52 7.39 -3.30
CA GLY A 35 0.17 8.46 -2.37
C GLY A 35 -0.22 9.77 -3.05
N ALA A 36 -0.39 10.81 -2.24
CA ALA A 36 -0.54 12.19 -2.68
C ALA A 36 0.65 12.62 -3.55
N PHE A 37 0.42 13.52 -4.50
CA PHE A 37 1.44 14.10 -5.39
C PHE A 37 2.13 13.07 -6.30
N ALA A 38 1.66 11.82 -6.30
CA ALA A 38 2.17 10.72 -7.11
C ALA A 38 1.09 10.20 -8.07
N GLU A 39 1.49 9.37 -9.00
CA GLU A 39 0.69 8.72 -10.01
C GLU A 39 0.92 7.21 -9.97
N SER A 40 0.02 6.42 -10.57
CA SER A 40 0.21 4.97 -10.76
C SER A 40 1.53 4.65 -11.48
N SER A 41 1.97 5.50 -12.42
CA SER A 41 3.27 5.39 -13.11
C SER A 41 4.51 5.52 -12.20
N SER A 42 4.35 5.98 -10.97
CA SER A 42 5.43 5.95 -9.98
C SER A 42 5.86 4.51 -9.63
N TRP A 43 5.01 3.54 -9.91
CA TRP A 43 5.26 2.13 -9.68
C TRP A 43 5.87 1.37 -10.87
N ASP A 44 6.05 2.01 -12.04
CA ASP A 44 6.45 1.35 -13.29
C ASP A 44 7.69 0.45 -13.11
N ALA A 45 8.74 0.97 -12.46
CA ALA A 45 9.98 0.23 -12.25
C ALA A 45 9.80 -0.96 -11.27
N VAL A 46 8.95 -0.81 -10.26
CA VAL A 46 8.60 -1.88 -9.31
C VAL A 46 7.77 -2.95 -10.02
N ILE A 47 6.75 -2.55 -10.80
CA ILE A 47 5.92 -3.46 -11.59
C ILE A 47 6.77 -4.27 -12.54
N ALA A 48 7.70 -3.63 -13.27
CA ALA A 48 8.58 -4.32 -14.20
C ALA A 48 9.43 -5.42 -13.53
N ARG A 49 9.92 -5.17 -12.29
CA ARG A 49 10.66 -6.16 -11.50
C ARG A 49 9.76 -7.32 -11.05
N LEU A 50 8.66 -6.99 -10.38
CA LEU A 50 7.70 -7.99 -9.89
C LEU A 50 7.18 -8.89 -11.03
N THR A 51 6.87 -8.30 -12.19
CA THR A 51 6.42 -9.05 -13.37
C THR A 51 7.51 -9.98 -13.90
N LYS A 52 8.78 -9.51 -13.96
CA LYS A 52 9.93 -10.34 -14.35
C LYS A 52 10.08 -11.55 -13.42
N ASP A 53 9.81 -11.37 -12.12
CA ASP A 53 9.91 -12.41 -11.11
C ASP A 53 8.62 -13.24 -10.96
N GLY A 54 7.68 -13.05 -11.92
CA GLY A 54 6.48 -13.88 -12.10
C GLY A 54 5.31 -13.54 -11.18
N TYR A 55 5.27 -12.31 -10.64
CA TYR A 55 4.09 -11.79 -9.92
C TYR A 55 3.15 -11.05 -10.86
N VAL A 56 1.86 -11.12 -10.57
CA VAL A 56 0.87 -10.20 -11.13
C VAL A 56 0.87 -8.94 -10.27
N ALA A 57 1.16 -7.79 -10.88
CA ALA A 57 1.18 -6.49 -10.18
C ALA A 57 0.20 -5.51 -10.83
N ILE A 58 -0.62 -4.85 -10.01
CA ILE A 58 -1.67 -3.92 -10.42
C ILE A 58 -1.44 -2.59 -9.69
N ALA A 59 -1.16 -1.52 -10.42
CA ALA A 59 -1.19 -0.17 -9.85
C ALA A 59 -2.64 0.34 -9.83
N ALA A 60 -3.27 0.28 -8.67
CA ALA A 60 -4.63 0.77 -8.48
C ALA A 60 -4.66 2.31 -8.55
N ALA A 61 -5.63 2.85 -9.26
CA ALA A 61 -5.89 4.29 -9.24
C ALA A 61 -6.39 4.70 -7.84
N ASN A 62 -5.69 5.64 -7.23
CA ASN A 62 -6.08 6.21 -5.94
C ASN A 62 -6.74 7.58 -6.19
N PRO A 63 -8.03 7.77 -5.85
CA PRO A 63 -8.76 9.01 -6.13
C PRO A 63 -8.23 10.22 -5.35
N LEU A 64 -7.61 10.05 -4.19
CA LEU A 64 -7.05 11.11 -3.33
C LEU A 64 -8.11 12.11 -2.82
N ARG A 65 -9.33 11.62 -2.50
CA ARG A 65 -10.46 12.46 -2.07
C ARG A 65 -10.81 12.33 -0.60
N SER A 66 -10.81 11.09 -0.07
CA SER A 66 -10.99 10.77 1.35
C SER A 66 -10.44 9.38 1.63
N VAL A 67 -9.94 9.13 2.84
CA VAL A 67 -9.41 7.79 3.19
C VAL A 67 -10.48 6.73 2.98
N ALA A 68 -11.71 7.00 3.44
CA ALA A 68 -12.82 6.06 3.34
C ALA A 68 -13.20 5.74 1.87
N SER A 69 -13.37 6.77 1.01
CA SER A 69 -13.75 6.55 -0.40
C SER A 69 -12.64 5.90 -1.21
N ASP A 70 -11.40 6.29 -0.94
CA ASP A 70 -10.23 5.79 -1.63
C ASP A 70 -9.98 4.31 -1.25
N ALA A 71 -10.12 3.99 0.05
CA ALA A 71 -10.08 2.62 0.54
C ALA A 71 -11.20 1.75 -0.05
N ALA A 72 -12.42 2.28 -0.17
CA ALA A 72 -13.53 1.56 -0.81
C ALA A 72 -13.23 1.24 -2.28
N SER A 73 -12.58 2.17 -3.00
CA SER A 73 -12.17 1.97 -4.40
C SER A 73 -11.11 0.87 -4.52
N VAL A 74 -10.08 0.90 -3.67
CA VAL A 74 -9.03 -0.13 -3.62
C VAL A 74 -9.60 -1.48 -3.19
N ALA A 75 -10.48 -1.51 -2.17
CA ALA A 75 -11.15 -2.72 -1.72
C ALA A 75 -12.01 -3.37 -2.82
N ALA A 76 -12.60 -2.57 -3.72
CA ALA A 76 -13.32 -3.11 -4.88
C ALA A 76 -12.37 -3.84 -5.85
N VAL A 77 -11.18 -3.31 -6.09
CA VAL A 77 -10.14 -3.99 -6.88
C VAL A 77 -9.73 -5.30 -6.21
N VAL A 78 -9.48 -5.28 -4.90
CA VAL A 78 -9.09 -6.47 -4.12
C VAL A 78 -10.14 -7.57 -4.19
N ARG A 79 -11.42 -7.21 -4.05
CA ARG A 79 -12.54 -8.18 -4.15
C ARG A 79 -12.69 -8.82 -5.52
N ALA A 80 -12.24 -8.16 -6.60
CA ALA A 80 -12.28 -8.69 -7.95
C ALA A 80 -11.14 -9.68 -8.24
N ILE A 81 -10.16 -9.80 -7.33
CA ILE A 81 -9.00 -10.68 -7.50
C ILE A 81 -9.31 -12.04 -6.85
N HIS A 82 -9.17 -13.09 -7.65
CA HIS A 82 -9.19 -14.46 -7.15
C HIS A 82 -7.80 -14.84 -6.61
N GLY A 83 -7.74 -15.38 -5.40
CA GLY A 83 -6.50 -15.79 -4.73
C GLY A 83 -5.92 -14.72 -3.80
N PRO A 84 -4.72 -14.99 -3.23
CA PRO A 84 -4.11 -14.14 -2.21
C PRO A 84 -3.64 -12.79 -2.77
N VAL A 85 -3.69 -11.76 -1.94
CA VAL A 85 -3.29 -10.38 -2.30
C VAL A 85 -2.31 -9.84 -1.27
N VAL A 86 -1.28 -9.14 -1.74
CA VAL A 86 -0.46 -8.23 -0.93
C VAL A 86 -0.81 -6.80 -1.32
N LEU A 87 -1.20 -5.99 -0.33
CA LEU A 87 -1.45 -4.57 -0.51
C LEU A 87 -0.19 -3.76 -0.22
N VAL A 88 0.17 -2.88 -1.14
CA VAL A 88 1.34 -2.01 -1.03
C VAL A 88 0.90 -0.56 -1.09
N GLY A 89 1.19 0.24 -0.06
CA GLY A 89 0.79 1.64 0.00
C GLY A 89 1.97 2.58 0.14
N HIS A 90 2.08 3.55 -0.78
CA HIS A 90 3.04 4.63 -0.68
C HIS A 90 2.40 5.84 0.00
N SER A 91 3.11 6.45 0.97
CA SER A 91 2.71 7.72 1.57
C SER A 91 1.25 7.70 2.09
N TYR A 92 0.39 8.59 1.62
CA TYR A 92 -1.06 8.59 1.87
C TYR A 92 -1.75 7.27 1.42
N GLY A 93 -1.17 6.52 0.51
CA GLY A 93 -1.65 5.16 0.18
C GLY A 93 -1.60 4.19 1.38
N GLY A 94 -0.82 4.49 2.41
CA GLY A 94 -0.74 3.68 3.63
C GLY A 94 -2.06 3.61 4.40
N PRO A 95 -2.71 4.72 4.81
CA PRO A 95 -4.06 4.72 5.37
C PRO A 95 -5.07 4.01 4.46
N VAL A 96 -4.97 4.24 3.15
CA VAL A 96 -5.88 3.64 2.16
C VAL A 96 -5.78 2.11 2.18
N ILE A 97 -4.58 1.53 2.16
CA ILE A 97 -4.42 0.07 2.22
C ILE A 97 -4.81 -0.50 3.59
N THR A 98 -4.54 0.28 4.67
CA THR A 98 -4.91 -0.12 6.03
C THR A 98 -6.41 -0.31 6.14
N GLU A 99 -7.21 0.58 5.57
CA GLU A 99 -8.67 0.45 5.59
C GLU A 99 -9.18 -0.52 4.51
N ALA A 100 -8.59 -0.53 3.31
CA ALA A 100 -9.01 -1.42 2.24
C ALA A 100 -8.83 -2.91 2.58
N ALA A 101 -7.92 -3.25 3.47
CA ALA A 101 -7.73 -4.63 3.91
C ALA A 101 -8.87 -5.15 4.80
N ASN A 102 -9.57 -4.26 5.50
CA ASN A 102 -10.68 -4.65 6.38
C ASN A 102 -11.81 -5.29 5.58
N GLY A 103 -12.25 -6.48 6.01
CA GLY A 103 -13.31 -7.22 5.34
C GLY A 103 -12.92 -7.90 4.01
N ASN A 104 -11.62 -7.92 3.67
CA ASN A 104 -11.09 -8.61 2.51
C ASN A 104 -10.15 -9.76 2.93
N PRO A 105 -10.67 -10.97 3.15
CA PRO A 105 -9.92 -12.09 3.74
C PRO A 105 -8.82 -12.65 2.83
N ASN A 106 -8.83 -12.30 1.55
CA ASN A 106 -7.77 -12.64 0.61
C ASN A 106 -6.50 -11.77 0.75
N VAL A 107 -6.55 -10.67 1.50
CA VAL A 107 -5.34 -9.88 1.83
C VAL A 107 -4.50 -10.67 2.85
N LYS A 108 -3.22 -10.91 2.51
CA LYS A 108 -2.29 -11.69 3.33
C LYS A 108 -1.24 -10.86 4.04
N ALA A 109 -0.85 -9.73 3.45
CA ALA A 109 0.15 -8.83 4.03
C ALA A 109 -0.05 -7.39 3.57
N LEU A 110 0.53 -6.46 4.33
CA LEU A 110 0.57 -5.03 4.06
C LEU A 110 2.02 -4.57 3.95
N VAL A 111 2.35 -3.82 2.89
CA VAL A 111 3.67 -3.23 2.71
C VAL A 111 3.55 -1.72 2.62
N TYR A 112 4.22 -1.01 3.51
CA TYR A 112 4.23 0.45 3.59
C TYR A 112 5.54 0.98 3.02
N VAL A 113 5.45 1.70 1.91
CA VAL A 113 6.60 2.29 1.21
C VAL A 113 6.60 3.80 1.49
N ALA A 114 7.50 4.30 2.33
CA ALA A 114 7.43 5.66 2.86
C ALA A 114 5.98 6.05 3.26
N GLY A 115 5.24 5.10 3.85
CA GLY A 115 3.80 5.16 4.01
C GLY A 115 3.38 5.41 5.46
N PHE A 116 2.29 6.13 5.64
CA PHE A 116 1.64 6.21 6.95
C PHE A 116 1.01 4.87 7.32
N MET A 117 1.15 4.48 8.58
CA MET A 117 0.55 3.27 9.17
C MET A 117 -0.28 3.71 10.40
N PRO A 118 -1.47 4.28 10.17
CA PRO A 118 -2.26 4.87 11.25
C PRO A 118 -2.88 3.82 12.17
N ASP A 119 -3.02 4.17 13.44
CA ASP A 119 -3.97 3.53 14.35
C ASP A 119 -5.33 4.19 14.23
N THR A 120 -6.35 3.56 14.78
CA THR A 120 -7.72 4.08 14.80
C THR A 120 -7.76 5.52 15.35
N GLY A 121 -8.36 6.43 14.61
CA GLY A 121 -8.49 7.84 14.96
C GLY A 121 -7.27 8.72 14.62
N GLU A 122 -6.15 8.14 14.18
CA GLU A 122 -5.02 8.92 13.65
C GLU A 122 -5.25 9.32 12.19
N SER A 123 -4.73 10.48 11.79
CA SER A 123 -4.73 10.95 10.41
C SER A 123 -3.30 11.10 9.88
N SER A 124 -3.16 11.23 8.56
CA SER A 124 -1.85 11.54 7.95
C SER A 124 -1.25 12.81 8.54
N LEU A 125 -2.07 13.83 8.79
CA LEU A 125 -1.61 15.09 9.36
C LEU A 125 -1.14 14.92 10.81
N THR A 126 -1.90 14.23 11.66
CA THR A 126 -1.51 14.02 13.07
C THR A 126 -0.23 13.21 13.19
N LEU A 127 -0.05 12.20 12.34
CA LEU A 127 1.18 11.40 12.30
C LEU A 127 2.37 12.21 11.78
N SER A 128 2.18 12.99 10.69
CA SER A 128 3.24 13.84 10.13
C SER A 128 3.79 14.86 11.13
N GLY A 129 2.93 15.35 12.02
CA GLY A 129 3.29 16.32 13.06
C GLY A 129 3.86 15.70 14.36
N LYS A 130 3.92 14.37 14.47
CA LYS A 130 4.30 13.69 15.72
C LYS A 130 5.77 13.90 16.10
N PHE A 131 6.65 14.00 15.12
CA PHE A 131 8.08 14.29 15.29
C PHE A 131 8.51 15.43 14.37
N PRO A 132 9.52 16.22 14.71
CA PRO A 132 10.04 17.26 13.84
C PRO A 132 10.73 16.66 12.59
N GLY A 133 10.81 17.45 11.51
CA GLY A 133 11.57 17.08 10.31
C GLY A 133 10.79 17.20 8.99
N SER A 134 9.46 17.19 9.00
CA SER A 134 8.69 17.47 7.78
C SER A 134 8.83 18.93 7.35
N THR A 135 9.12 19.15 6.08
CA THR A 135 9.13 20.46 5.45
C THR A 135 8.00 20.61 4.42
N LEU A 136 7.13 19.60 4.30
CA LEU A 136 6.08 19.52 3.29
C LEU A 136 5.15 20.73 3.31
N ALA A 137 4.72 21.18 4.49
CA ALA A 137 3.78 22.30 4.62
C ALA A 137 4.26 23.58 3.91
N SER A 138 5.57 23.86 3.95
CA SER A 138 6.15 25.02 3.27
C SER A 138 6.29 24.86 1.75
N ALA A 139 6.13 23.64 1.25
CA ALA A 139 6.22 23.32 -0.17
C ALA A 139 4.85 23.23 -0.85
N LEU A 140 3.75 23.22 -0.08
CA LEU A 140 2.41 23.10 -0.62
C LEU A 140 1.94 24.32 -1.41
N ALA A 141 1.12 24.06 -2.42
CA ALA A 141 0.39 25.05 -3.23
C ALA A 141 -1.11 24.65 -3.21
N PRO A 142 -1.94 25.27 -2.36
CA PRO A 142 -3.36 24.97 -2.32
C PRO A 142 -4.07 25.59 -3.54
N VAL A 143 -5.05 24.84 -4.08
CA VAL A 143 -5.96 25.27 -5.14
C VAL A 143 -7.39 25.13 -4.60
N THR A 144 -8.12 26.26 -4.55
CA THR A 144 -9.52 26.25 -4.14
C THR A 144 -10.42 25.81 -5.29
N LEU A 145 -11.21 24.78 -5.08
CA LEU A 145 -12.18 24.28 -6.04
C LEU A 145 -13.49 25.07 -6.02
N PRO A 146 -14.37 24.95 -7.05
CA PRO A 146 -15.63 25.71 -7.13
C PRO A 146 -16.59 25.49 -5.96
N ASP A 147 -16.50 24.35 -5.27
CA ASP A 147 -17.29 24.01 -4.08
C ASP A 147 -16.70 24.56 -2.76
N GLY A 148 -15.57 25.28 -2.85
CA GLY A 148 -14.86 25.84 -1.69
C GLY A 148 -13.88 24.88 -1.02
N THR A 149 -13.80 23.61 -1.45
CA THR A 149 -12.80 22.66 -0.96
C THR A 149 -11.42 22.97 -1.54
N GLN A 150 -10.38 22.40 -0.94
CA GLN A 150 -9.00 22.65 -1.38
C GLN A 150 -8.33 21.36 -1.83
N ASP A 151 -7.69 21.44 -2.99
CA ASP A 151 -6.71 20.49 -3.50
C ASP A 151 -5.31 21.00 -3.21
N LEU A 152 -4.47 20.11 -2.71
CA LEU A 152 -3.08 20.42 -2.38
C LEU A 152 -2.15 19.84 -3.44
N TYR A 153 -1.25 20.68 -3.93
CA TYR A 153 -0.13 20.32 -4.79
C TYR A 153 1.19 20.64 -4.08
N ILE A 154 2.29 20.06 -4.52
CA ILE A 154 3.62 20.56 -4.21
C ILE A 154 3.97 21.61 -5.28
N GLN A 155 4.51 22.77 -4.86
CA GLN A 155 5.01 23.79 -5.77
C GLN A 155 6.02 23.16 -6.75
N PRO A 156 5.87 23.29 -8.09
CA PRO A 156 6.77 22.62 -9.06
C PRO A 156 8.25 22.90 -8.81
N SER A 157 8.60 24.13 -8.44
CA SER A 157 9.98 24.53 -8.13
C SER A 157 10.57 23.89 -6.87
N LYS A 158 9.72 23.33 -6.00
CA LYS A 158 10.13 22.64 -4.77
C LYS A 158 10.01 21.13 -4.87
N PHE A 159 9.32 20.61 -5.88
CA PHE A 159 8.95 19.22 -5.99
C PHE A 159 10.15 18.28 -5.92
N HIS A 160 11.19 18.54 -6.71
CA HIS A 160 12.39 17.70 -6.75
C HIS A 160 12.99 17.55 -5.35
N LEU A 161 13.37 18.69 -4.74
CA LEU A 161 14.03 18.67 -3.42
C LEU A 161 13.13 18.11 -2.30
N GLN A 162 11.82 18.36 -2.39
CA GLN A 162 10.86 17.98 -1.34
C GLN A 162 10.46 16.51 -1.44
N PHE A 163 10.20 16.01 -2.65
CA PHE A 163 9.53 14.73 -2.89
C PHE A 163 10.46 13.65 -3.47
N ALA A 164 11.37 14.04 -4.35
CA ALA A 164 12.12 13.12 -5.21
C ALA A 164 13.61 13.52 -5.32
N ALA A 165 14.25 13.89 -4.20
CA ALA A 165 15.58 14.50 -4.17
C ALA A 165 16.70 13.61 -4.72
N ASP A 166 16.51 12.29 -4.72
CA ASP A 166 17.44 11.28 -5.24
C ASP A 166 17.04 10.71 -6.62
N VAL A 167 16.04 11.33 -7.25
CA VAL A 167 15.62 11.03 -8.62
C VAL A 167 16.29 12.06 -9.57
N SER A 168 16.57 11.70 -10.83
CA SER A 168 17.14 12.65 -11.79
C SER A 168 16.25 13.87 -12.02
N ASP A 169 16.85 15.01 -12.32
CA ASP A 169 16.17 16.30 -12.57
C ASP A 169 15.03 16.15 -13.60
N ASP A 170 15.32 15.51 -14.74
CA ASP A 170 14.34 15.33 -15.82
C ASP A 170 13.14 14.47 -15.35
N LYS A 171 13.40 13.38 -14.63
CA LYS A 171 12.32 12.52 -14.12
C LYS A 171 11.51 13.24 -13.05
N ALA A 172 12.16 13.96 -12.14
CA ALA A 172 11.50 14.76 -11.11
C ALA A 172 10.64 15.88 -11.70
N ALA A 173 11.08 16.52 -12.79
CA ALA A 173 10.31 17.53 -13.52
C ALA A 173 9.04 16.93 -14.17
N LEU A 174 9.15 15.74 -14.76
CA LEU A 174 7.98 15.00 -15.27
C LEU A 174 7.01 14.65 -14.16
N MET A 175 7.51 14.13 -13.02
CA MET A 175 6.70 13.80 -11.86
C MET A 175 5.99 15.04 -11.30
N ALA A 176 6.68 16.18 -11.20
CA ALA A 176 6.10 17.45 -10.77
C ALA A 176 4.96 17.91 -11.69
N SER A 177 5.10 17.68 -12.99
CA SER A 177 4.09 18.07 -13.98
C SER A 177 2.88 17.14 -13.99
N ALA A 178 3.07 15.85 -13.67
CA ALA A 178 2.04 14.83 -13.64
C ALA A 178 1.48 14.57 -12.23
N GLN A 179 1.92 15.30 -11.22
CA GLN A 179 1.48 15.07 -9.84
C GLN A 179 -0.04 15.18 -9.69
N ARG A 180 -0.62 14.27 -8.92
CA ARG A 180 -2.05 14.31 -8.60
C ARG A 180 -2.26 15.04 -7.27
N PRO A 181 -3.19 15.99 -7.22
CA PRO A 181 -3.51 16.67 -5.97
C PRO A 181 -4.23 15.73 -5.01
N VAL A 182 -4.06 16.00 -3.73
CA VAL A 182 -4.85 15.38 -2.69
C VAL A 182 -5.82 16.39 -2.10
N ALA A 183 -7.06 15.98 -1.84
CA ALA A 183 -7.99 16.82 -1.09
C ALA A 183 -7.42 17.09 0.31
N GLN A 184 -7.40 18.34 0.74
CA GLN A 184 -6.92 18.69 2.08
C GLN A 184 -7.67 17.92 3.18
N ALA A 185 -8.98 17.71 2.99
CA ALA A 185 -9.81 16.93 3.89
C ALA A 185 -9.30 15.50 4.10
N ALA A 186 -8.77 14.86 3.06
CA ALA A 186 -8.25 13.50 3.13
C ALA A 186 -7.03 13.36 4.06
N LEU A 187 -6.21 14.42 4.18
CA LEU A 187 -5.04 14.39 5.05
C LEU A 187 -5.38 14.53 6.54
N VAL A 188 -6.52 15.12 6.86
CA VAL A 188 -6.99 15.32 8.24
C VAL A 188 -8.01 14.26 8.66
N GLU A 189 -8.52 13.46 7.73
CA GLU A 189 -9.51 12.41 8.00
C GLU A 189 -8.93 11.35 8.94
N PRO A 190 -9.60 11.05 10.06
CA PRO A 190 -9.18 10.01 10.97
C PRO A 190 -9.34 8.62 10.32
N SER A 191 -8.34 7.78 10.47
CA SER A 191 -8.40 6.39 10.01
C SER A 191 -9.31 5.54 10.89
N GLY A 192 -9.96 4.56 10.26
CA GLY A 192 -10.79 3.56 10.92
C GLY A 192 -9.99 2.43 11.57
N ALA A 193 -10.44 1.19 11.39
CA ALA A 193 -9.80 0.03 11.99
C ALA A 193 -8.41 -0.25 11.39
N ALA A 194 -7.43 -0.42 12.25
CA ALA A 194 -6.03 -0.64 11.88
C ALA A 194 -5.78 -2.12 11.55
N SER A 195 -5.91 -2.51 10.28
CA SER A 195 -5.77 -3.90 9.81
C SER A 195 -4.36 -4.48 10.05
N TRP A 196 -3.33 -3.65 10.19
CA TRP A 196 -1.97 -4.08 10.54
C TRP A 196 -1.88 -4.73 11.93
N LYS A 197 -2.91 -4.60 12.78
CA LYS A 197 -3.02 -5.33 14.05
C LYS A 197 -3.38 -6.82 13.86
N LEU A 198 -3.89 -7.16 12.68
CA LEU A 198 -4.38 -8.51 12.35
C LEU A 198 -3.56 -9.16 11.23
N LEU A 199 -2.86 -8.37 10.42
CA LEU A 199 -2.10 -8.81 9.26
C LEU A 199 -0.61 -8.52 9.44
N PRO A 200 0.28 -9.39 8.96
CA PRO A 200 1.70 -9.08 8.91
C PRO A 200 1.94 -7.82 8.09
N SER A 201 2.76 -6.93 8.61
CA SER A 201 3.11 -5.66 7.98
C SER A 201 4.60 -5.51 7.80
N TYR A 202 4.98 -4.83 6.73
CA TYR A 202 6.35 -4.57 6.32
C TYR A 202 6.50 -3.08 6.03
N MET A 203 7.66 -2.51 6.31
CA MET A 203 7.91 -1.09 6.06
C MET A 203 9.28 -0.87 5.41
N ILE A 204 9.33 0.00 4.40
CA ILE A 204 10.56 0.52 3.81
C ILE A 204 10.45 2.03 3.66
N TYR A 205 11.52 2.76 4.03
CA TYR A 205 11.55 4.22 3.89
C TYR A 205 12.97 4.76 3.74
N GLY A 206 13.07 5.99 3.24
CA GLY A 206 14.33 6.68 3.05
C GLY A 206 14.76 7.48 4.28
N SER A 207 16.07 7.49 4.59
CA SER A 207 16.61 8.28 5.68
C SER A 207 16.61 9.80 5.41
N ALA A 208 16.44 10.21 4.13
CA ALA A 208 16.37 11.62 3.71
C ALA A 208 14.95 12.08 3.33
N ASP A 209 13.91 11.35 3.74
CA ASP A 209 12.53 11.73 3.50
C ASP A 209 12.16 13.05 4.19
N ARG A 210 11.68 14.03 3.39
CA ARG A 210 11.29 15.38 3.85
C ARG A 210 9.78 15.56 3.98
N ASN A 211 8.99 14.58 3.52
CA ASN A 211 7.53 14.59 3.65
C ASN A 211 7.11 13.96 4.97
N ILE A 212 7.54 12.73 5.21
CA ILE A 212 7.27 11.99 6.44
C ILE A 212 8.62 11.78 7.16
N PRO A 213 8.85 12.43 8.30
CA PRO A 213 10.11 12.26 9.01
C PRO A 213 10.42 10.78 9.26
N PRO A 214 11.68 10.32 9.07
CA PRO A 214 12.08 8.93 9.35
C PRO A 214 11.69 8.47 10.76
N ALA A 215 11.75 9.37 11.74
CA ALA A 215 11.33 9.09 13.12
C ALA A 215 9.84 8.73 13.25
N VAL A 216 8.97 9.29 12.39
CA VAL A 216 7.55 8.92 12.33
C VAL A 216 7.40 7.50 11.81
N MET A 217 8.12 7.15 10.74
CA MET A 217 8.04 5.82 10.12
C MET A 217 8.62 4.74 11.02
N GLN A 218 9.75 5.03 11.68
CA GLN A 218 10.31 4.16 12.70
C GLN A 218 9.31 3.91 13.84
N PHE A 219 8.71 4.97 14.40
CA PHE A 219 7.69 4.86 15.45
C PHE A 219 6.52 3.98 15.00
N MET A 220 5.99 4.17 13.78
CA MET A 220 4.87 3.38 13.27
C MET A 220 5.25 1.91 13.08
N ALA A 221 6.44 1.62 12.54
CA ALA A 221 6.93 0.26 12.34
C ALA A 221 7.16 -0.49 13.68
N GLU A 222 7.76 0.19 14.67
CA GLU A 222 7.99 -0.37 15.99
C GLU A 222 6.66 -0.67 16.71
N ARG A 223 5.73 0.29 16.69
CA ARG A 223 4.41 0.13 17.30
C ARG A 223 3.60 -1.03 16.69
N ALA A 224 3.70 -1.20 15.38
CA ALA A 224 3.01 -2.26 14.66
C ALA A 224 3.72 -3.61 14.77
N HIS A 225 4.89 -3.69 15.37
CA HIS A 225 5.74 -4.87 15.35
C HIS A 225 5.93 -5.39 13.92
N ALA A 226 6.25 -4.46 12.99
CA ALA A 226 6.42 -4.79 11.59
C ALA A 226 7.37 -5.99 11.42
N ALA A 227 6.97 -6.98 10.63
CA ALA A 227 7.74 -8.21 10.42
C ALA A 227 9.14 -7.90 9.84
N LYS A 228 9.23 -6.83 9.05
CA LYS A 228 10.50 -6.27 8.58
C LYS A 228 10.41 -4.77 8.38
N THR A 229 11.47 -4.09 8.74
CA THR A 229 11.68 -2.66 8.47
C THR A 229 13.00 -2.48 7.75
N VAL A 230 12.98 -1.79 6.61
CA VAL A 230 14.15 -1.46 5.80
C VAL A 230 14.31 0.06 5.76
N VAL A 231 15.48 0.56 6.11
CA VAL A 231 15.85 1.97 5.97
C VAL A 231 16.86 2.10 4.83
N VAL A 232 16.50 2.85 3.80
CA VAL A 232 17.38 3.10 2.65
C VAL A 232 18.11 4.42 2.88
N ASP A 233 19.42 4.34 3.04
CA ASP A 233 20.21 5.53 3.34
C ASP A 233 20.24 6.51 2.19
N GLY A 234 20.02 7.80 2.48
CA GLY A 234 19.99 8.88 1.51
C GLY A 234 18.75 8.92 0.60
N ALA A 235 17.86 7.89 0.63
CA ALA A 235 16.68 7.89 -0.21
C ALA A 235 15.65 8.95 0.21
N SER A 236 15.00 9.55 -0.80
CA SER A 236 13.93 10.52 -0.64
C SER A 236 12.56 9.85 -0.45
N HIS A 237 11.49 10.66 -0.46
CA HIS A 237 10.11 10.16 -0.35
C HIS A 237 9.68 9.28 -1.53
N ALA A 238 10.24 9.50 -2.72
CA ALA A 238 9.91 8.77 -3.95
C ALA A 238 10.76 7.49 -4.15
N LEU A 239 11.10 6.77 -3.07
CA LEU A 239 12.03 5.63 -3.13
C LEU A 239 11.54 4.49 -4.04
N MET A 240 10.25 4.35 -4.34
CA MET A 240 9.77 3.37 -5.32
C MET A 240 10.23 3.70 -6.75
N VAL A 241 10.64 4.93 -7.00
CA VAL A 241 11.22 5.37 -8.28
C VAL A 241 12.73 5.19 -8.29
N SER A 242 13.43 5.70 -7.26
CA SER A 242 14.90 5.69 -7.17
C SER A 242 15.47 4.34 -6.69
N HIS A 243 14.76 3.64 -5.81
CA HIS A 243 15.16 2.40 -5.16
C HIS A 243 14.18 1.25 -5.41
N SER A 244 13.70 1.14 -6.66
CA SER A 244 12.69 0.14 -7.05
C SER A 244 13.12 -1.30 -6.79
N GLY A 245 14.43 -1.59 -6.72
CA GLY A 245 14.97 -2.90 -6.42
C GLY A 245 14.70 -3.32 -4.98
N GLU A 246 15.03 -2.46 -4.04
CA GLU A 246 14.85 -2.69 -2.62
C GLU A 246 13.37 -2.75 -2.25
N VAL A 247 12.55 -1.92 -2.91
CA VAL A 247 11.09 -1.92 -2.74
C VAL A 247 10.50 -3.25 -3.25
N ALA A 248 10.87 -3.70 -4.45
CA ALA A 248 10.40 -4.98 -5.01
C ALA A 248 10.82 -6.15 -4.11
N ALA A 249 12.07 -6.18 -3.66
CA ALA A 249 12.57 -7.25 -2.79
C ALA A 249 11.79 -7.38 -1.47
N LEU A 250 11.41 -6.25 -0.83
CA LEU A 250 10.58 -6.28 0.37
C LEU A 250 9.14 -6.76 0.07
N ILE A 251 8.58 -6.37 -1.08
CA ILE A 251 7.26 -6.83 -1.51
C ILE A 251 7.27 -8.36 -1.74
N GLU A 252 8.31 -8.88 -2.38
CA GLU A 252 8.47 -10.32 -2.64
C GLU A 252 8.65 -11.12 -1.35
N GLU A 253 9.38 -10.55 -0.37
CA GLU A 253 9.51 -11.14 0.96
C GLU A 253 8.15 -11.24 1.64
N ALA A 254 7.36 -10.14 1.62
CA ALA A 254 6.02 -10.12 2.17
C ALA A 254 5.07 -11.11 1.45
N ALA A 255 5.24 -11.27 0.14
CA ALA A 255 4.45 -12.19 -0.69
C ALA A 255 4.80 -13.66 -0.46
N SER A 256 6.01 -13.95 0.02
CA SER A 256 6.52 -15.30 0.25
C SER A 256 6.40 -15.76 1.70
N ALA A 257 6.03 -14.88 2.62
CA ALA A 257 5.84 -15.19 4.03
C ALA A 257 4.62 -16.11 4.22
N ARG A 258 4.79 -17.18 5.00
CA ARG A 258 3.76 -18.20 5.30
C ARG A 258 3.16 -18.00 6.68
#